data_ede820af6c7e19938bda78b7d2e90a9e
#
_entry.id   ede820af6c7e19938bda78b7d2e90a9e
#
_cell.length_a   1.000
_cell.length_b   1.000
_cell.length_c   1.000
_cell.angle_alpha   90.00
_cell.angle_beta   90.00
_cell.angle_gamma   90.00
#
_symmetry.space_group_name_H-M   'P 1'
#
loop_
_entity.id
_entity.type
_entity.pdbx_description
1 polymer ?
#
loop_
_entity_poly.entity_id
_entity_poly.type
_entity_poly.pdbx_seq_one_letter_code
_entity_poly.pdbx_strand_id
1 'polypeptide(L)'
;MSISKLVSKLIGDKREWRQYKARAQRLPASYRTAVDALERYLMYFGGGGDGTAIFADLVDLFEQSATNRTPIRQIIGEDPVEFIETFVRNYPKGNWIIRERERLTIAIERAAEEEASASLLEKEGGAI
;
A
#
# COMPACT_ATOMS: atom_id res chain seq x y z
N MET A 1 -8.19 -29.27 -8.75
CA MET A 1 -7.36 -28.70 -7.68
C MET A 1 -7.58 -29.50 -6.41
N SER A 2 -6.53 -30.04 -5.82
CA SER A 2 -6.70 -30.88 -4.63
C SER A 2 -6.89 -30.02 -3.38
N ILE A 3 -7.75 -30.47 -2.49
CA ILE A 3 -8.03 -29.83 -1.20
C ILE A 3 -6.73 -29.70 -0.38
N SER A 4 -5.79 -30.64 -0.52
CA SER A 4 -4.51 -30.61 0.20
C SER A 4 -3.65 -29.41 -0.16
N LYS A 5 -3.68 -28.91 -1.40
CA LYS A 5 -2.96 -27.69 -1.78
C LYS A 5 -3.55 -26.45 -1.14
N LEU A 6 -4.87 -26.37 -1.07
CA LEU A 6 -5.56 -25.26 -0.40
C LEU A 6 -5.26 -25.24 1.10
N VAL A 7 -5.30 -26.41 1.75
CA VAL A 7 -5.00 -26.55 3.18
C VAL A 7 -3.54 -26.17 3.45
N SER A 8 -2.61 -26.64 2.64
CA SER A 8 -1.19 -26.31 2.77
C SER A 8 -0.93 -24.81 2.65
N LYS A 9 -1.59 -24.15 1.69
CA LYS A 9 -1.47 -22.70 1.51
C LYS A 9 -2.02 -21.94 2.72
N LEU A 10 -3.20 -22.32 3.21
CA LEU A 10 -3.81 -21.68 4.38
C LEU A 10 -2.95 -21.85 5.63
N ILE A 11 -2.37 -23.03 5.84
CA ILE A 11 -1.47 -23.30 6.96
C ILE A 11 -0.19 -22.48 6.84
N GLY A 12 0.39 -22.39 5.65
CA GLY A 12 1.57 -21.60 5.37
C GLY A 12 1.35 -20.12 5.64
N ASP A 13 0.23 -19.57 5.15
CA ASP A 13 -0.13 -18.17 5.37
C ASP A 13 -0.34 -17.86 6.84
N LYS A 14 -1.00 -18.76 7.60
CA LYS A 14 -1.19 -18.60 9.04
C LYS A 14 0.13 -18.64 9.81
N ARG A 15 1.04 -19.54 9.41
CA ARG A 15 2.36 -19.64 10.03
C ARG A 15 3.15 -18.36 9.80
N GLU A 16 3.19 -17.88 8.58
CA GLU A 16 3.90 -16.65 8.21
C GLU A 16 3.34 -15.45 8.96
N TRP A 17 2.02 -15.37 9.07
CA TRP A 17 1.36 -14.30 9.83
C TRP A 17 1.74 -14.34 11.30
N ARG A 18 1.73 -15.53 11.93
CA ARG A 18 2.15 -15.67 13.33
C ARG A 18 3.61 -15.28 13.53
N GLN A 19 4.48 -15.66 12.60
CA GLN A 19 5.89 -15.28 12.65
C GLN A 19 6.05 -13.77 12.58
N TYR A 20 5.35 -13.13 11.66
CA TYR A 20 5.33 -11.68 11.54
C TYR A 20 4.85 -11.02 12.84
N LYS A 21 3.72 -11.44 13.37
CA LYS A 21 3.17 -10.89 14.62
C LYS A 21 4.12 -11.06 15.79
N ALA A 22 4.76 -12.21 15.91
CA ALA A 22 5.74 -12.46 16.95
C ALA A 22 6.94 -11.52 16.84
N ARG A 23 7.44 -11.31 15.62
CA ARG A 23 8.54 -10.38 15.37
C ARG A 23 8.15 -8.94 15.69
N ALA A 24 6.99 -8.51 15.26
CA ALA A 24 6.48 -7.17 15.51
C ALA A 24 6.35 -6.90 17.01
N GLN A 25 5.88 -7.87 17.78
CA GLN A 25 5.72 -7.75 19.22
C GLN A 25 7.05 -7.65 19.99
N ARG A 26 8.14 -8.12 19.40
CA ARG A 26 9.48 -8.01 19.97
C ARG A 26 10.14 -6.67 19.75
N LEU A 27 9.58 -5.84 18.89
CA LEU A 27 10.13 -4.51 18.64
C LEU A 27 10.02 -3.63 19.88
N PRO A 28 10.94 -2.66 20.06
CA PRO A 28 10.78 -1.63 21.08
C PRO A 28 9.44 -0.92 20.96
N ALA A 29 8.92 -0.37 22.04
CA ALA A 29 7.55 0.14 22.12
C ALA A 29 7.17 1.12 21.00
N SER A 30 8.02 2.09 20.70
CA SER A 30 7.73 3.09 19.67
C SER A 30 7.68 2.48 18.26
N TYR A 31 8.57 1.54 17.97
CA TYR A 31 8.59 0.83 16.68
C TYR A 31 7.39 -0.08 16.54
N ARG A 32 7.01 -0.75 17.61
CA ARG A 32 5.81 -1.60 17.63
C ARG A 32 4.55 -0.77 17.37
N THR A 33 4.43 0.39 17.98
CA THR A 33 3.30 1.29 17.76
C THR A 33 3.22 1.69 16.29
N ALA A 34 4.35 2.03 15.68
CA ALA A 34 4.41 2.41 14.27
C ALA A 34 4.00 1.25 13.35
N VAL A 35 4.56 0.05 13.59
CA VAL A 35 4.25 -1.14 12.79
C VAL A 35 2.77 -1.51 12.91
N ASP A 36 2.21 -1.47 14.11
CA ASP A 36 0.79 -1.78 14.31
C ASP A 36 -0.11 -0.82 13.54
N ALA A 37 0.24 0.47 13.54
CA ALA A 37 -0.52 1.48 12.80
C ALA A 37 -0.42 1.26 11.28
N LEU A 38 0.76 0.97 10.77
CA LEU A 38 0.99 0.69 9.36
C LEU A 38 0.28 -0.60 8.93
N GLU A 39 0.34 -1.64 9.75
CA GLU A 39 -0.39 -2.89 9.52
C GLU A 39 -1.89 -2.63 9.39
N ARG A 40 -2.46 -1.86 10.31
CA ARG A 40 -3.87 -1.52 10.29
C ARG A 40 -4.25 -0.79 8.99
N TYR A 41 -3.44 0.19 8.60
CA TYR A 41 -3.66 0.92 7.35
C TYR A 41 -3.64 -0.02 6.15
N LEU A 42 -2.66 -0.92 6.08
CA LEU A 42 -2.54 -1.89 4.99
C LEU A 42 -3.75 -2.82 4.91
N MET A 43 -4.29 -3.24 6.04
CA MET A 43 -5.49 -4.08 6.08
C MET A 43 -6.70 -3.37 5.46
N TYR A 44 -6.90 -2.09 5.77
CA TYR A 44 -7.99 -1.30 5.20
C TYR A 44 -7.73 -0.87 3.76
N PHE A 45 -6.47 -0.71 3.40
CA PHE A 45 -6.07 -0.30 2.06
C PHE A 45 -6.16 -1.45 1.04
N GLY A 46 -6.29 -2.68 1.50
CA GLY A 46 -6.34 -3.84 0.62
C GLY A 46 -4.98 -4.38 0.22
N GLY A 47 -3.93 -4.01 0.95
CA GLY A 47 -2.55 -4.42 0.68
C GLY A 47 -2.26 -5.89 0.90
N GLY A 48 -3.23 -6.64 1.46
CA GLY A 48 -3.07 -8.06 1.75
C GLY A 48 -3.08 -8.99 0.54
N GLY A 49 -3.23 -8.44 -0.67
CA GLY A 49 -3.26 -9.23 -1.90
C GLY A 49 -1.95 -9.95 -2.22
N ASP A 50 -0.85 -9.52 -1.66
CA ASP A 50 0.47 -10.14 -1.81
C ASP A 50 0.79 -11.13 -0.70
N GLY A 51 -0.22 -11.54 0.09
CA GLY A 51 -0.03 -12.42 1.23
C GLY A 51 0.71 -11.74 2.36
N THR A 52 1.68 -12.44 2.96
CA THR A 52 2.42 -11.95 4.12
C THR A 52 3.76 -11.32 3.78
N ALA A 53 4.16 -11.34 2.51
CA ALA A 53 5.48 -10.84 2.09
C ALA A 53 5.68 -9.36 2.43
N ILE A 54 4.67 -8.53 2.21
CA ILE A 54 4.75 -7.09 2.51
C ILE A 54 4.93 -6.84 4.02
N PHE A 55 4.26 -7.63 4.86
CA PHE A 55 4.39 -7.51 6.31
C PHE A 55 5.77 -7.99 6.80
N ALA A 56 6.28 -9.07 6.23
CA ALA A 56 7.62 -9.56 6.55
C ALA A 56 8.69 -8.52 6.23
N ASP A 57 8.60 -7.88 5.07
CA ASP A 57 9.53 -6.83 4.67
C ASP A 57 9.39 -5.57 5.54
N LEU A 58 8.16 -5.24 5.95
CA LEU A 58 7.90 -4.12 6.83
C LEU A 58 8.56 -4.34 8.19
N VAL A 59 8.38 -5.52 8.79
CA VAL A 59 8.99 -5.82 10.10
C VAL A 59 10.51 -5.93 9.99
N ASP A 60 11.06 -6.43 8.88
CA ASP A 60 12.51 -6.41 8.61
C ASP A 60 13.07 -5.00 8.67
N LEU A 61 12.42 -4.06 8.01
CA LEU A 61 12.84 -2.66 8.01
C LEU A 61 12.88 -2.10 9.43
N PHE A 62 11.84 -2.36 10.22
CA PHE A 62 11.76 -1.82 11.58
C PHE A 62 12.72 -2.54 12.54
N GLU A 63 12.99 -3.82 12.34
CA GLU A 63 14.01 -4.53 13.12
C GLU A 63 15.41 -3.95 12.87
N GLN A 64 15.75 -3.73 11.61
CA GLN A 64 17.04 -3.12 11.25
C GLN A 64 17.14 -1.69 11.78
N SER A 65 16.06 -0.92 11.66
CA SER A 65 16.00 0.44 12.16
C SER A 65 16.15 0.50 13.68
N ALA A 66 15.53 -0.43 14.40
CA ALA A 66 15.64 -0.53 15.85
C ALA A 66 17.08 -0.87 16.26
N THR A 67 17.73 -1.79 15.57
CA THR A 67 19.13 -2.15 15.82
C THR A 67 20.05 -0.94 15.65
N ASN A 68 19.80 -0.13 14.62
CA ASN A 68 20.56 1.07 14.32
C ASN A 68 20.09 2.30 15.11
N ARG A 69 19.06 2.16 15.93
CA ARG A 69 18.43 3.25 16.70
C ARG A 69 17.99 4.41 15.82
N THR A 70 17.51 4.08 14.60
CA THR A 70 17.02 5.10 13.67
C THR A 70 15.69 5.66 14.19
N PRO A 71 15.58 6.99 14.36
CA PRO A 71 14.31 7.59 14.81
C PRO A 71 13.16 7.32 13.86
N ILE A 72 11.95 7.19 14.40
CA ILE A 72 10.74 6.91 13.62
C ILE A 72 10.57 7.91 12.47
N ARG A 73 10.80 9.20 12.71
CA ARG A 73 10.67 10.24 11.69
C ARG A 73 11.68 10.11 10.55
N GLN A 74 12.83 9.50 10.80
CA GLN A 74 13.80 9.22 9.74
C GLN A 74 13.40 8.03 8.89
N ILE A 75 12.69 7.06 9.48
CA ILE A 75 12.19 5.90 8.74
C ILE A 75 11.00 6.30 7.87
N ILE A 76 10.01 6.92 8.48
CA ILE A 76 8.70 7.19 7.85
C ILE A 76 8.66 8.54 7.15
N GLY A 77 9.39 9.53 7.66
CA GLY A 77 9.30 10.91 7.19
C GLY A 77 8.12 11.63 7.82
N GLU A 78 7.75 12.76 7.24
CA GLU A 78 6.67 13.61 7.77
C GLU A 78 5.29 13.12 7.37
N ASP A 79 5.17 12.41 6.24
CA ASP A 79 3.89 11.93 5.70
C ASP A 79 3.84 10.40 5.73
N PRO A 80 3.20 9.81 6.76
CA PRO A 80 3.12 8.35 6.87
C PRO A 80 2.30 7.70 5.75
N VAL A 81 1.31 8.40 5.20
CA VAL A 81 0.53 7.88 4.08
C VAL A 81 1.39 7.76 2.84
N GLU A 82 2.19 8.77 2.54
CA GLU A 82 3.14 8.73 1.43
C GLU A 82 4.15 7.59 1.61
N PHE A 83 4.67 7.43 2.82
CA PHE A 83 5.61 6.34 3.12
C PHE A 83 5.00 4.98 2.80
N ILE A 84 3.81 4.69 3.33
CA ILE A 84 3.21 3.35 3.17
C ILE A 84 2.74 3.11 1.74
N GLU A 85 2.25 4.12 1.05
CA GLU A 85 1.84 3.98 -0.36
C GLU A 85 3.05 3.73 -1.26
N THR A 86 4.16 4.40 -1.01
CA THR A 86 5.43 4.15 -1.71
C THR A 86 5.92 2.73 -1.45
N PHE A 87 5.84 2.29 -0.20
CA PHE A 87 6.22 0.92 0.18
C PHE A 87 5.40 -0.12 -0.58
N VAL A 88 4.09 0.08 -0.65
CA VAL A 88 3.15 -0.82 -1.34
C VAL A 88 3.43 -0.90 -2.84
N ARG A 89 3.93 0.17 -3.45
CA ARG A 89 4.26 0.18 -4.90
C ARG A 89 5.28 -0.86 -5.31
N ASN A 90 6.07 -1.37 -4.38
CA ASN A 90 7.03 -2.43 -4.65
C ASN A 90 6.38 -3.80 -4.84
N TYR A 91 5.07 -3.91 -4.58
CA TYR A 91 4.31 -5.16 -4.64
C TYR A 91 3.23 -5.07 -5.71
N PRO A 92 3.33 -5.84 -6.79
CA PRO A 92 2.41 -5.71 -7.93
C PRO A 92 0.93 -5.90 -7.57
N LYS A 93 0.61 -6.81 -6.64
CA LYS A 93 -0.78 -7.08 -6.24
C LYS A 93 -1.31 -6.03 -5.28
N GLY A 94 -0.48 -5.53 -4.36
CA GLY A 94 -0.87 -4.48 -3.40
C GLY A 94 -0.99 -3.11 -4.04
N ASN A 95 -0.52 -2.95 -5.27
CA ASN A 95 -0.44 -1.69 -5.99
C ASN A 95 -1.72 -1.33 -6.74
N TRP A 96 -2.70 -2.23 -6.83
CA TRP A 96 -3.88 -2.04 -7.70
C TRP A 96 -4.73 -0.83 -7.32
N ILE A 97 -4.87 -0.53 -6.03
CA ILE A 97 -5.65 0.63 -5.57
C ILE A 97 -4.98 1.93 -6.02
N ILE A 98 -3.64 2.01 -5.92
CA ILE A 98 -2.89 3.17 -6.37
C ILE A 98 -3.09 3.38 -7.86
N ARG A 99 -3.01 2.31 -8.65
CA ARG A 99 -3.25 2.37 -10.11
C ARG A 99 -4.67 2.81 -10.44
N GLU A 100 -5.67 2.33 -9.69
CA GLU A 100 -7.05 2.72 -9.92
C GLU A 100 -7.30 4.20 -9.58
N ARG A 101 -6.65 4.71 -8.54
CA ARG A 101 -6.69 6.16 -8.24
C ARG A 101 -6.10 6.98 -9.38
N GLU A 102 -4.96 6.56 -9.91
CA GLU A 102 -4.32 7.22 -11.04
C GLU A 102 -5.19 7.19 -12.29
N ARG A 103 -5.80 6.04 -12.60
CA ARG A 103 -6.73 5.89 -13.72
C ARG A 103 -7.91 6.81 -13.59
N LEU A 104 -8.49 6.91 -12.40
CA LEU A 104 -9.62 7.81 -12.15
C LEU A 104 -9.23 9.26 -12.41
N THR A 105 -8.10 9.69 -11.87
CA THR A 105 -7.59 11.06 -12.04
C THR A 105 -7.38 11.37 -13.52
N ILE A 106 -6.72 10.50 -14.24
CA ILE A 106 -6.46 10.67 -15.69
C ILE A 106 -7.77 10.71 -16.48
N ALA A 107 -8.72 9.83 -16.14
CA ALA A 107 -10.00 9.78 -16.84
C ALA A 107 -10.81 11.08 -16.66
N ILE A 108 -10.80 11.63 -15.45
CA ILE A 108 -11.50 12.89 -15.15
C ILE A 108 -10.82 14.08 -15.86
N GLU A 109 -9.49 14.11 -15.86
CA GLU A 109 -8.74 15.13 -16.61
C GLU A 109 -9.07 15.09 -18.09
N ARG A 110 -9.12 13.90 -18.68
CA ARG A 110 -9.49 13.71 -20.07
C ARG A 110 -10.93 14.19 -20.35
N ALA A 111 -11.87 13.84 -19.48
CA ALA A 111 -13.25 14.27 -19.61
C ALA A 111 -13.38 15.80 -19.56
N ALA A 112 -12.64 16.44 -18.65
CA ALA A 112 -12.61 17.90 -18.56
C ALA A 112 -12.01 18.55 -19.81
N GLU A 113 -10.96 17.96 -20.38
CA GLU A 113 -10.36 18.43 -21.63
C GLU A 113 -11.31 18.29 -22.83
N GLU A 114 -12.01 17.16 -22.91
CA GLU A 114 -13.02 16.92 -23.95
C GLU A 114 -14.17 17.91 -23.84
N GLU A 115 -14.61 18.20 -22.62
CA GLU A 115 -15.66 19.21 -22.38
C GLU A 115 -15.22 20.60 -22.81
N ALA A 116 -13.99 21.00 -22.47
CA ALA A 116 -13.43 22.29 -22.86
C ALA A 116 -13.28 22.39 -24.38
N SER A 117 -12.84 21.34 -25.05
CA SER A 117 -12.71 21.29 -26.51
C SER A 117 -14.08 21.38 -27.21
N ALA A 118 -15.08 20.68 -26.67
CA ALA A 118 -16.44 20.75 -27.20
C ALA A 118 -17.03 22.15 -27.06
N SER A 119 -16.82 22.81 -25.94
CA SER A 119 -17.22 24.20 -25.69
C SER A 119 -16.59 25.17 -26.70
N LEU A 120 -15.30 25.02 -26.98
CA LEU A 120 -14.58 25.83 -27.94
C LEU A 120 -15.14 25.65 -29.35
N LEU A 121 -15.41 24.40 -29.77
CA LEU A 121 -16.00 24.10 -31.06
C LEU A 121 -17.40 24.66 -31.20
N GLU A 122 -18.23 24.63 -30.16
CA GLU A 122 -19.55 25.25 -30.16
C GLU A 122 -19.47 26.76 -30.32
N LYS A 123 -18.52 27.43 -29.63
CA LYS A 123 -18.31 28.88 -29.77
C LYS A 123 -17.87 29.24 -31.18
N GLU A 124 -16.97 28.50 -31.80
CA GLU A 124 -16.52 28.70 -33.17
C GLU A 124 -17.66 28.48 -34.17
N GLY A 125 -18.44 27.41 -33.94
CA GLY A 125 -19.62 27.13 -34.78
C GLY A 125 -20.71 28.18 -34.65
N GLY A 126 -20.88 28.78 -33.46
CA GLY A 126 -21.85 29.81 -33.20
C GLY A 126 -21.50 31.20 -33.75
N ALA A 127 -20.25 31.40 -34.16
CA ALA A 127 -19.76 32.67 -34.68
C ALA A 127 -20.04 32.87 -36.17
N ILE A 128 -20.57 31.85 -36.83
CA ILE A 128 -21.02 31.93 -38.23
C ILE A 128 -22.46 32.38 -38.26
#